data_93621119fbd7352d7a712422612a8901
#
_entry.id   93621119fbd7352d7a712422612a8901
#
_cell.length_a   1.000
_cell.length_b   1.000
_cell.length_c   1.000
_cell.angle_alpha   90.00
_cell.angle_beta   90.00
_cell.angle_gamma   90.00
#
_symmetry.space_group_name_H-M   'P 1'
#
loop_
_entity.id
_entity.type
_entity.pdbx_description
1 polymer ?
#
loop_
_entity_poly.entity_id
_entity_poly.type
_entity_poly.pdbx_seq_one_letter_code
_entity_poly.pdbx_strand_id
1 'polypeptide(L)'
;MTWRPIGLTRDLPDARVMRAWVDGQDVVVWRSASGVLSAWDNRCPHRGMALSHGFVRGEDLACLYHGWHFGCAGGQCSLIPSHPDLTPPETIKTRAFHAQERSGIIWVSLDPEQEALDSGFDEGGFLPLRSFEIMASQSDITHATDARPFDGVALSLLFNPVELERTLVTVLIESTATPTEMKRASRWCEALRREVEA
;
A
#
# COMPACT_ATOMS: atom_id res chain seq x y z
N MET A 1 -15.74 5.80 -2.90
CA MET A 1 -14.80 5.62 -1.80
C MET A 1 -13.44 6.06 -2.28
N THR A 2 -12.80 6.94 -1.58
CA THR A 2 -11.48 7.49 -1.96
C THR A 2 -10.32 6.69 -1.35
N TRP A 3 -10.57 5.78 -0.40
CA TRP A 3 -9.59 4.89 0.16
C TRP A 3 -9.29 3.69 -0.76
N ARG A 4 -8.00 3.44 -1.00
CA ARG A 4 -7.52 2.29 -1.79
C ARG A 4 -6.71 1.32 -0.92
N PRO A 5 -6.98 0.01 -0.99
CA PRO A 5 -6.15 -1.01 -0.35
C PRO A 5 -4.84 -1.14 -1.14
N ILE A 6 -3.70 -0.97 -0.48
CA ILE A 6 -2.40 -0.97 -1.18
C ILE A 6 -1.47 -2.12 -0.77
N GLY A 7 -1.90 -2.95 0.15
CA GLY A 7 -1.13 -4.10 0.64
C GLY A 7 -1.56 -4.53 2.04
N LEU A 8 -0.91 -5.55 2.55
CA LEU A 8 -1.18 -6.04 3.89
C LEU A 8 -0.24 -5.38 4.91
N THR A 9 -0.74 -5.11 6.11
CA THR A 9 0.04 -4.56 7.23
C THR A 9 1.33 -5.35 7.48
N ARG A 10 1.25 -6.70 7.43
CA ARG A 10 2.42 -7.57 7.66
C ARG A 10 3.51 -7.49 6.59
N ASP A 11 3.18 -6.99 5.39
CA ASP A 11 4.13 -6.86 4.28
C ASP A 11 4.97 -5.57 4.39
N LEU A 12 4.58 -4.66 5.30
CA LEU A 12 5.31 -3.44 5.62
C LEU A 12 5.65 -3.37 7.12
N PRO A 13 6.63 -4.15 7.61
CA PRO A 13 7.09 -4.04 8.99
C PRO A 13 7.80 -2.72 9.28
N ASP A 14 8.09 -2.46 10.56
CA ASP A 14 8.79 -1.25 10.99
C ASP A 14 10.14 -1.08 10.26
N ALA A 15 10.52 0.16 10.05
CA ALA A 15 11.72 0.57 9.32
C ALA A 15 11.80 0.03 7.87
N ARG A 16 10.65 -0.09 7.19
CA ARG A 16 10.56 -0.53 5.79
C ARG A 16 9.84 0.48 4.91
N VAL A 17 10.10 0.36 3.62
CA VAL A 17 9.56 1.18 2.55
C VAL A 17 8.95 0.28 1.50
N MET A 18 7.81 0.67 0.94
CA MET A 18 7.21 0.04 -0.23
C MET A 18 6.74 1.10 -1.23
N ARG A 19 6.68 0.74 -2.50
CA ARG A 19 6.04 1.53 -3.54
C ARG A 19 4.62 1.06 -3.73
N ALA A 20 3.70 2.00 -3.94
CA ALA A 20 2.32 1.71 -4.28
C ALA A 20 1.83 2.65 -5.39
N TRP A 21 0.75 2.27 -6.04
CA TRP A 21 0.03 3.11 -6.98
C TRP A 21 -1.39 3.31 -6.47
N VAL A 22 -1.85 4.54 -6.49
CA VAL A 22 -3.18 4.94 -6.02
C VAL A 22 -3.78 5.88 -7.04
N ASP A 23 -4.85 5.46 -7.72
CA ASP A 23 -5.54 6.26 -8.75
C ASP A 23 -4.56 6.91 -9.77
N GLY A 24 -3.56 6.16 -10.23
CA GLY A 24 -2.53 6.60 -11.17
C GLY A 24 -1.39 7.43 -10.56
N GLN A 25 -1.44 7.75 -9.27
CA GLN A 25 -0.37 8.43 -8.54
C GLN A 25 0.67 7.43 -8.03
N ASP A 26 1.94 7.70 -8.29
CA ASP A 26 3.08 6.96 -7.72
C ASP A 26 3.31 7.40 -6.26
N VAL A 27 3.16 6.48 -5.32
CA VAL A 27 3.18 6.72 -3.89
C VAL A 27 4.28 5.90 -3.23
N VAL A 28 5.04 6.52 -2.32
CA VAL A 28 5.86 5.81 -1.36
C VAL A 28 5.08 5.64 -0.07
N VAL A 29 4.99 4.41 0.40
CA VAL A 29 4.42 4.10 1.72
C VAL A 29 5.53 3.50 2.57
N TRP A 30 5.65 3.96 3.80
CA TRP A 30 6.74 3.53 4.64
C TRP A 30 6.37 3.60 6.11
N ARG A 31 7.11 2.86 6.91
CA ARG A 31 6.92 2.84 8.35
C ARG A 31 8.20 3.25 9.03
N SER A 32 8.11 4.21 9.97
CA SER A 32 9.24 4.64 10.78
C SER A 32 9.71 3.52 11.72
N ALA A 33 10.83 3.74 12.40
CA ALA A 33 11.33 2.79 13.40
C ALA A 33 10.38 2.65 14.61
N SER A 34 9.60 3.69 14.92
CA SER A 34 8.57 3.64 15.98
C SER A 34 7.21 3.10 15.51
N GLY A 35 7.10 2.70 14.23
CA GLY A 35 5.88 2.14 13.67
C GLY A 35 4.91 3.16 13.05
N VAL A 36 5.26 4.44 12.95
CA VAL A 36 4.41 5.47 12.32
C VAL A 36 4.31 5.19 10.83
N LEU A 37 3.08 4.97 10.34
CA LEU A 37 2.77 4.78 8.92
C LEU A 37 2.66 6.14 8.21
N SER A 38 3.28 6.25 7.04
CA SER A 38 3.25 7.46 6.21
C SER A 38 3.11 7.09 4.74
N ALA A 39 2.36 7.91 3.98
CA ALA A 39 2.23 7.80 2.52
C ALA A 39 2.50 9.16 1.88
N TRP A 40 3.39 9.19 0.88
CA TRP A 40 3.81 10.44 0.22
C TRP A 40 3.92 10.26 -1.30
N ASP A 41 3.95 11.40 -2.02
CA ASP A 41 4.41 11.41 -3.41
C ASP A 41 5.79 10.72 -3.50
N ASN A 42 5.92 9.73 -4.37
CA ASN A 42 7.15 8.94 -4.52
C ASN A 42 8.25 9.71 -5.25
N ARG A 43 8.35 11.01 -4.97
CA ARG A 43 9.29 11.90 -5.64
C ARG A 43 10.03 12.80 -4.64
N CYS A 44 11.34 12.63 -4.57
CA CYS A 44 12.20 13.50 -3.77
C CYS A 44 12.16 14.94 -4.32
N PRO A 45 11.81 15.96 -3.50
CA PRO A 45 11.71 17.35 -3.94
C PRO A 45 13.05 17.95 -4.39
N HIS A 46 14.18 17.33 -4.04
CA HIS A 46 15.50 17.79 -4.46
C HIS A 46 15.72 17.62 -5.97
N ARG A 47 15.68 16.36 -6.49
CA ARG A 47 15.95 16.04 -7.90
C ARG A 47 15.08 14.91 -8.45
N GLY A 48 13.91 14.66 -7.87
CA GLY A 48 12.94 13.75 -8.43
C GLY A 48 13.23 12.25 -8.29
N MET A 49 14.24 11.85 -7.48
CA MET A 49 14.49 10.43 -7.21
C MET A 49 13.28 9.80 -6.50
N ALA A 50 12.92 8.60 -6.90
CA ALA A 50 11.87 7.85 -6.23
C ALA A 50 12.25 7.56 -4.77
N LEU A 51 11.43 8.04 -3.83
CA LEU A 51 11.66 7.87 -2.38
C LEU A 51 11.48 6.41 -1.95
N SER A 52 10.76 5.62 -2.71
CA SER A 52 10.61 4.17 -2.48
C SER A 52 11.91 3.38 -2.66
N HIS A 53 12.95 3.97 -3.26
CA HIS A 53 14.31 3.41 -3.27
C HIS A 53 15.14 3.84 -2.06
N GLY A 54 14.59 4.71 -1.21
CA GLY A 54 15.23 5.18 0.00
C GLY A 54 15.25 4.14 1.12
N PHE A 55 15.65 4.57 2.28
CA PHE A 55 15.74 3.72 3.47
C PHE A 55 15.37 4.50 4.72
N VAL A 56 14.78 3.81 5.69
CA VAL A 56 14.35 4.43 6.95
C VAL A 56 15.56 4.61 7.89
N ARG A 57 15.64 5.78 8.51
CA ARG A 57 16.61 6.16 9.53
C ARG A 57 15.87 6.75 10.74
N GLY A 58 15.55 5.89 11.70
CA GLY A 58 14.71 6.31 12.84
C GLY A 58 13.33 6.75 12.38
N GLU A 59 13.00 8.01 12.60
CA GLU A 59 11.70 8.60 12.22
C GLU A 59 11.73 9.30 10.85
N ASP A 60 12.81 9.11 10.10
CA ASP A 60 13.00 9.74 8.79
C ASP A 60 13.10 8.70 7.67
N LEU A 61 12.61 9.08 6.48
CA LEU A 61 12.92 8.42 5.22
C LEU A 61 14.05 9.17 4.52
N ALA A 62 15.18 8.49 4.32
CA ALA A 62 16.36 9.03 3.65
C ALA A 62 16.33 8.68 2.15
N CYS A 63 16.46 9.71 1.30
CA CYS A 63 16.54 9.56 -0.14
C CYS A 63 17.85 8.86 -0.54
N LEU A 64 17.77 7.82 -1.37
CA LEU A 64 18.94 7.05 -1.81
C LEU A 64 19.98 7.93 -2.55
N TYR A 65 19.53 8.97 -3.29
CA TYR A 65 20.44 9.69 -4.21
C TYR A 65 21.41 10.64 -3.51
N HIS A 66 20.91 11.54 -2.63
CA HIS A 66 21.77 12.52 -1.93
C HIS A 66 21.58 12.50 -0.41
N GLY A 67 20.92 11.49 0.12
CA GLY A 67 20.76 11.30 1.55
C GLY A 67 19.87 12.34 2.25
N TRP A 68 19.06 13.12 1.54
CA TRP A 68 18.13 14.05 2.19
C TRP A 68 17.13 13.27 3.03
N HIS A 69 16.93 13.69 4.27
CA HIS A 69 15.98 13.06 5.19
C HIS A 69 14.66 13.82 5.22
N PHE A 70 13.57 13.07 5.34
CA PHE A 70 12.22 13.61 5.43
C PHE A 70 11.51 12.94 6.61
N GLY A 71 11.01 13.75 7.56
CA GLY A 71 10.39 13.27 8.80
C GLY A 71 9.00 12.68 8.60
N CYS A 72 8.65 11.65 9.36
CA CYS A 72 7.34 10.98 9.29
C CYS A 72 6.16 11.90 9.58
N ALA A 73 6.35 12.97 10.35
CA ALA A 73 5.34 13.97 10.65
C ALA A 73 5.12 14.96 9.49
N GLY A 74 4.65 14.46 8.33
CA GLY A 74 4.22 15.31 7.21
C GLY A 74 5.23 15.53 6.09
N GLY A 75 6.35 14.76 6.06
CA GLY A 75 7.29 14.77 4.95
C GLY A 75 8.19 16.00 4.84
N GLN A 76 8.34 16.77 5.93
CA GLN A 76 9.25 17.90 6.02
C GLN A 76 10.71 17.41 5.92
N CYS A 77 11.54 18.13 5.15
CA CYS A 77 12.98 17.87 5.14
C CYS A 77 13.58 18.18 6.52
N SER A 78 14.21 17.17 7.13
CA SER A 78 14.80 17.25 8.48
C SER A 78 16.31 17.41 8.43
N LEU A 79 16.98 16.89 7.38
CA LEU A 79 18.44 16.94 7.25
C LEU A 79 18.86 16.97 5.78
N ILE A 80 19.83 17.84 5.49
CA ILE A 80 20.59 17.88 4.23
C ILE A 80 22.05 17.52 4.56
N PRO A 81 22.52 16.30 4.24
CA PRO A 81 23.84 15.83 4.71
C PRO A 81 25.04 16.68 4.26
N SER A 82 24.94 17.35 3.11
CA SER A 82 25.98 18.29 2.64
C SER A 82 26.01 19.61 3.42
N HIS A 83 24.99 19.89 4.22
CA HIS A 83 24.84 21.09 5.03
C HIS A 83 24.24 20.72 6.41
N PRO A 84 24.97 19.97 7.25
CA PRO A 84 24.42 19.38 8.47
C PRO A 84 23.96 20.40 9.51
N ASP A 85 24.55 21.60 9.51
CA ASP A 85 24.21 22.69 10.44
C ASP A 85 23.05 23.56 9.93
N LEU A 86 22.57 23.32 8.70
CA LEU A 86 21.46 24.07 8.12
C LEU A 86 20.12 23.48 8.59
N THR A 87 19.25 24.30 9.15
CA THR A 87 17.84 23.94 9.31
C THR A 87 17.14 24.10 7.95
N PRO A 88 16.67 23.02 7.32
CA PRO A 88 16.02 23.12 6.02
C PRO A 88 14.74 23.97 6.09
N PRO A 89 14.47 24.84 5.09
CA PRO A 89 13.23 25.60 5.02
C PRO A 89 11.99 24.69 5.02
N GLU A 90 10.90 25.13 5.66
CA GLU A 90 9.62 24.38 5.73
C GLU A 90 8.97 24.15 4.35
N THR A 91 9.37 24.92 3.35
CA THR A 91 8.93 24.74 1.96
C THR A 91 9.51 23.51 1.29
N ILE A 92 10.62 22.95 1.83
CA ILE A 92 11.21 21.72 1.34
C ILE A 92 10.52 20.54 2.03
N LYS A 93 9.48 20.05 1.39
CA LYS A 93 8.71 18.88 1.86
C LYS A 93 8.17 18.06 0.69
N THR A 94 7.91 16.79 0.92
CA THR A 94 7.15 15.94 0.01
C THR A 94 5.65 16.15 0.24
N ARG A 95 4.84 15.87 -0.79
CA ARG A 95 3.39 15.88 -0.64
C ARG A 95 2.96 14.64 0.15
N ALA A 96 2.31 14.86 1.29
CA ALA A 96 1.77 13.79 2.12
C ALA A 96 0.33 13.44 1.71
N PHE A 97 -0.03 12.17 1.87
CA PHE A 97 -1.35 11.60 1.66
C PHE A 97 -1.84 10.94 2.95
N HIS A 98 -3.13 10.66 3.03
CA HIS A 98 -3.69 9.92 4.15
C HIS A 98 -3.33 8.45 4.06
N ALA A 99 -2.89 7.87 5.18
CA ALA A 99 -2.63 6.44 5.31
C ALA A 99 -3.22 5.93 6.62
N GLN A 100 -3.86 4.78 6.56
CA GLN A 100 -4.44 4.10 7.73
C GLN A 100 -4.23 2.60 7.63
N GLU A 101 -4.15 1.96 8.79
CA GLU A 101 -4.22 0.51 8.91
C GLU A 101 -5.56 0.10 9.48
N ARG A 102 -6.23 -0.83 8.80
CA ARG A 102 -7.47 -1.39 9.28
C ARG A 102 -7.65 -2.81 8.81
N SER A 103 -8.10 -3.68 9.70
CA SER A 103 -8.34 -5.12 9.41
C SER A 103 -7.13 -5.81 8.77
N GLY A 104 -5.89 -5.43 9.15
CA GLY A 104 -4.64 -5.98 8.63
C GLY A 104 -4.29 -5.53 7.20
N ILE A 105 -4.93 -4.49 6.71
CA ILE A 105 -4.72 -3.89 5.38
C ILE A 105 -4.23 -2.45 5.56
N ILE A 106 -3.32 -2.04 4.69
CA ILE A 106 -2.87 -0.65 4.56
C ILE A 106 -3.75 0.02 3.51
N TRP A 107 -4.33 1.16 3.88
CA TRP A 107 -5.18 1.98 3.04
C TRP A 107 -4.55 3.35 2.82
N VAL A 108 -4.67 3.85 1.60
CA VAL A 108 -4.20 5.19 1.24
C VAL A 108 -5.32 5.95 0.52
N SER A 109 -5.45 7.25 0.84
CA SER A 109 -6.28 8.19 0.10
C SER A 109 -5.48 9.41 -0.33
N LEU A 110 -5.67 9.83 -1.59
CA LEU A 110 -5.08 11.04 -2.15
C LEU A 110 -5.89 12.31 -1.86
N ASP A 111 -7.11 12.14 -1.37
CA ASP A 111 -8.04 13.25 -1.06
C ASP A 111 -7.61 13.95 0.24
N PRO A 112 -7.27 15.25 0.21
CA PRO A 112 -6.81 15.97 1.39
C PRO A 112 -7.92 16.18 2.45
N GLU A 113 -9.19 16.08 2.06
CA GLU A 113 -10.35 16.24 2.95
C GLU A 113 -10.95 14.89 3.37
N GLN A 114 -10.20 13.79 3.08
CA GLN A 114 -10.68 12.45 3.39
C GLN A 114 -10.85 12.24 4.89
N GLU A 115 -12.06 11.93 5.31
CA GLU A 115 -12.34 11.47 6.67
C GLU A 115 -11.69 10.11 6.93
N ALA A 116 -11.49 9.79 8.20
CA ALA A 116 -11.01 8.47 8.61
C ALA A 116 -11.83 7.35 7.96
N LEU A 117 -11.18 6.25 7.66
CA LEU A 117 -11.85 5.08 7.07
C LEU A 117 -12.99 4.63 8.01
N ASP A 118 -14.21 4.61 7.49
CA ASP A 118 -15.42 4.32 8.28
C ASP A 118 -15.37 2.90 8.87
N SER A 119 -16.04 2.76 10.04
CA SER A 119 -16.18 1.49 10.75
C SER A 119 -16.92 0.40 9.99
N GLY A 120 -17.67 0.75 8.93
CA GLY A 120 -18.31 -0.20 8.02
C GLY A 120 -17.35 -1.13 7.27
N PHE A 121 -16.05 -0.85 7.34
CA PHE A 121 -14.98 -1.71 6.83
C PHE A 121 -14.45 -2.73 7.84
N ASP A 122 -15.04 -2.77 9.03
CA ASP A 122 -14.75 -3.82 10.01
C ASP A 122 -15.47 -5.09 9.57
N GLU A 123 -14.90 -5.77 8.60
CA GLU A 123 -15.34 -7.09 8.16
C GLU A 123 -15.03 -8.11 9.26
N GLY A 124 -15.72 -7.98 10.42
CA GLY A 124 -15.55 -8.79 11.63
C GLY A 124 -15.77 -10.29 11.45
N GLY A 125 -15.46 -10.82 10.31
CA GLY A 125 -15.53 -12.23 9.95
C GLY A 125 -14.44 -12.63 8.96
N PHE A 126 -13.54 -11.71 8.57
CA PHE A 126 -12.52 -11.95 7.56
C PHE A 126 -11.12 -11.63 8.07
N LEU A 127 -10.12 -12.38 7.58
CA LEU A 127 -8.69 -12.17 7.81
C LEU A 127 -7.99 -11.93 6.46
N PRO A 128 -6.98 -11.05 6.42
CA PRO A 128 -6.20 -10.82 5.20
C PRO A 128 -5.37 -12.07 4.87
N LEU A 129 -5.63 -12.63 3.68
CA LEU A 129 -4.95 -13.83 3.19
C LEU A 129 -3.70 -13.47 2.39
N ARG A 130 -3.82 -12.62 1.37
CA ARG A 130 -2.71 -12.17 0.52
C ARG A 130 -3.10 -10.97 -0.33
N SER A 131 -2.09 -10.24 -0.82
CA SER A 131 -2.22 -9.27 -1.90
C SER A 131 -1.29 -9.64 -3.05
N PHE A 132 -1.70 -9.37 -4.30
CA PHE A 132 -0.90 -9.62 -5.50
C PHE A 132 -1.44 -8.82 -6.68
N GLU A 133 -0.57 -8.49 -7.62
CA GLU A 133 -0.97 -7.83 -8.86
C GLU A 133 -1.41 -8.85 -9.91
N ILE A 134 -2.41 -8.49 -10.69
CA ILE A 134 -2.86 -9.18 -11.90
C ILE A 134 -2.74 -8.20 -13.07
N MET A 135 -2.15 -8.66 -14.16
CA MET A 135 -2.02 -7.89 -15.41
C MET A 135 -3.33 -7.94 -16.19
N ALA A 136 -4.37 -7.34 -15.62
CA ALA A 136 -5.70 -7.23 -16.20
C ALA A 136 -6.52 -6.13 -15.53
N SER A 137 -7.60 -5.72 -16.19
CA SER A 137 -8.55 -4.77 -15.64
C SER A 137 -9.34 -5.37 -14.47
N GLN A 138 -9.84 -4.52 -13.57
CA GLN A 138 -10.72 -4.97 -12.49
C GLN A 138 -11.97 -5.71 -13.03
N SER A 139 -12.53 -5.26 -14.16
CA SER A 139 -13.72 -5.88 -14.77
C SER A 139 -13.45 -7.31 -15.22
N ASP A 140 -12.31 -7.57 -15.86
CA ASP A 140 -11.93 -8.90 -16.33
C ASP A 140 -11.70 -9.86 -15.17
N ILE A 141 -11.04 -9.37 -14.10
CA ILE A 141 -10.82 -10.15 -12.87
C ILE A 141 -12.17 -10.50 -12.22
N THR A 142 -13.09 -9.54 -12.12
CA THR A 142 -14.42 -9.76 -11.54
C THR A 142 -15.19 -10.79 -12.37
N HIS A 143 -15.18 -10.66 -13.70
CA HIS A 143 -15.84 -11.61 -14.60
C HIS A 143 -15.27 -13.05 -14.44
N ALA A 144 -13.96 -13.19 -14.39
CA ALA A 144 -13.31 -14.49 -14.16
C ALA A 144 -13.65 -15.08 -12.80
N THR A 145 -13.71 -14.24 -11.76
CA THR A 145 -14.08 -14.66 -10.40
C THR A 145 -15.53 -15.16 -10.35
N ASP A 146 -16.45 -14.47 -11.03
CA ASP A 146 -17.88 -14.86 -11.11
C ASP A 146 -18.07 -16.15 -11.91
N ALA A 147 -17.28 -16.32 -12.99
CA ALA A 147 -17.31 -17.54 -13.81
C ALA A 147 -16.74 -18.76 -13.08
N ARG A 148 -15.76 -18.55 -12.17
CA ARG A 148 -15.10 -19.60 -11.42
C ARG A 148 -14.93 -19.21 -9.94
N PRO A 149 -16.01 -19.19 -9.15
CA PRO A 149 -15.93 -18.86 -7.75
C PRO A 149 -15.08 -19.87 -6.97
N PHE A 150 -14.47 -19.41 -5.87
CA PHE A 150 -13.80 -20.33 -4.95
C PHE A 150 -14.82 -21.27 -4.29
N ASP A 151 -14.58 -22.57 -4.40
CA ASP A 151 -15.38 -23.58 -3.74
C ASP A 151 -14.82 -23.85 -2.34
N GLY A 152 -15.43 -23.27 -1.32
CA GLY A 152 -15.00 -23.37 0.07
C GLY A 152 -15.58 -22.27 0.94
N VAL A 153 -14.82 -21.89 1.96
CA VAL A 153 -15.17 -20.77 2.84
C VAL A 153 -15.23 -19.44 2.07
N ALA A 154 -15.95 -18.47 2.60
CA ALA A 154 -16.12 -17.18 1.92
C ALA A 154 -14.80 -16.44 1.71
N LEU A 155 -14.65 -15.86 0.52
CA LEU A 155 -13.58 -14.92 0.18
C LEU A 155 -14.19 -13.54 -0.09
N SER A 156 -13.46 -12.49 0.29
CA SER A 156 -13.74 -11.10 -0.12
C SER A 156 -12.54 -10.58 -0.89
N LEU A 157 -12.78 -9.95 -2.03
CA LEU A 157 -11.75 -9.38 -2.90
C LEU A 157 -11.88 -7.86 -2.91
N LEU A 158 -10.79 -7.20 -2.60
CA LEU A 158 -10.66 -5.76 -2.69
C LEU A 158 -9.75 -5.41 -3.85
N PHE A 159 -10.10 -4.39 -4.62
CA PHE A 159 -9.41 -4.02 -5.83
C PHE A 159 -8.82 -2.61 -5.70
N ASN A 160 -7.58 -2.46 -6.14
CA ASN A 160 -6.94 -1.18 -6.40
C ASN A 160 -6.43 -1.20 -7.85
N PRO A 161 -7.16 -0.59 -8.80
CA PRO A 161 -6.69 -0.42 -10.17
C PRO A 161 -5.41 0.43 -10.19
N VAL A 162 -4.31 -0.17 -10.59
CA VAL A 162 -2.99 0.46 -10.65
C VAL A 162 -2.82 1.20 -11.98
N GLU A 163 -3.18 0.53 -13.06
CA GLU A 163 -3.21 1.01 -14.44
C GLU A 163 -4.41 0.37 -15.15
N LEU A 164 -4.64 0.74 -16.41
CA LEU A 164 -5.77 0.23 -17.19
C LEU A 164 -5.84 -1.31 -17.21
N GLU A 165 -4.68 -1.95 -17.41
CA GLU A 165 -4.52 -3.40 -17.51
C GLU A 165 -3.70 -3.97 -16.34
N ARG A 166 -3.77 -3.35 -15.18
CA ARG A 166 -3.06 -3.82 -13.98
C ARG A 166 -3.83 -3.47 -12.71
N THR A 167 -4.17 -4.48 -11.94
CA THR A 167 -4.95 -4.32 -10.71
C THR A 167 -4.26 -5.05 -9.55
N LEU A 168 -4.07 -4.35 -8.43
CA LEU A 168 -3.71 -5.00 -7.16
C LEU A 168 -4.99 -5.59 -6.55
N VAL A 169 -4.95 -6.88 -6.27
CA VAL A 169 -6.03 -7.62 -5.61
C VAL A 169 -5.61 -7.97 -4.20
N THR A 170 -6.39 -7.54 -3.22
CA THR A 170 -6.24 -7.95 -1.82
C THR A 170 -7.36 -8.93 -1.49
N VAL A 171 -6.97 -10.13 -1.07
CA VAL A 171 -7.90 -11.23 -0.77
C VAL A 171 -8.01 -11.42 0.73
N LEU A 172 -9.24 -11.40 1.20
CA LEU A 172 -9.62 -11.73 2.57
C LEU A 172 -10.29 -13.10 2.56
N ILE A 173 -10.10 -13.86 3.62
CA ILE A 173 -10.71 -15.15 3.84
C ILE A 173 -11.49 -15.15 5.16
N GLU A 174 -12.58 -15.85 5.21
CA GLU A 174 -13.37 -16.03 6.43
C GLU A 174 -12.48 -16.42 7.63
N SER A 175 -12.66 -15.77 8.78
CA SER A 175 -11.81 -15.94 9.96
C SER A 175 -11.85 -17.34 10.56
N THR A 176 -12.87 -18.14 10.24
CA THR A 176 -13.02 -19.54 10.63
C THR A 176 -12.22 -20.51 9.77
N ALA A 177 -11.60 -20.01 8.69
CA ALA A 177 -10.88 -20.84 7.72
C ALA A 177 -9.71 -21.61 8.35
N THR A 178 -9.66 -22.89 8.07
CA THR A 178 -8.54 -23.75 8.46
C THR A 178 -7.28 -23.47 7.64
N PRO A 179 -6.08 -23.83 8.12
CA PRO A 179 -4.84 -23.70 7.33
C PRO A 179 -4.89 -24.42 5.97
N THR A 180 -5.68 -25.50 5.86
CA THR A 180 -5.88 -26.22 4.60
C THR A 180 -6.69 -25.40 3.62
N GLU A 181 -7.76 -24.76 4.08
CA GLU A 181 -8.61 -23.84 3.28
C GLU A 181 -7.83 -22.61 2.84
N MET A 182 -7.02 -22.00 3.72
CA MET A 182 -6.14 -20.89 3.38
C MET A 182 -5.16 -21.26 2.24
N LYS A 183 -4.58 -22.46 2.29
CA LYS A 183 -3.70 -22.97 1.21
C LYS A 183 -4.48 -23.19 -0.09
N ARG A 184 -5.69 -23.74 -0.04
CA ARG A 184 -6.57 -23.92 -1.22
C ARG A 184 -6.91 -22.57 -1.83
N ALA A 185 -7.34 -21.59 -1.02
CA ALA A 185 -7.66 -20.24 -1.46
C ALA A 185 -6.44 -19.56 -2.09
N SER A 186 -5.26 -19.67 -1.49
CA SER A 186 -4.03 -19.13 -2.07
C SER A 186 -3.69 -19.74 -3.43
N ARG A 187 -3.91 -21.06 -3.63
CA ARG A 187 -3.72 -21.74 -4.93
C ARG A 187 -4.77 -21.30 -5.95
N TRP A 188 -6.00 -21.09 -5.52
CA TRP A 188 -7.07 -20.55 -6.37
C TRP A 188 -6.71 -19.15 -6.87
N CYS A 189 -6.16 -18.26 -6.01
CA CYS A 189 -5.67 -16.95 -6.43
C CYS A 189 -4.61 -17.04 -7.53
N GLU A 190 -3.66 -17.99 -7.44
CA GLU A 190 -2.65 -18.20 -8.48
C GLU A 190 -3.26 -18.76 -9.78
N ALA A 191 -4.28 -19.61 -9.69
CA ALA A 191 -4.99 -20.12 -10.85
C ALA A 191 -5.78 -19.00 -11.54
N LEU A 192 -6.50 -18.18 -10.76
CA LEU A 192 -7.21 -17.00 -11.25
C LEU A 192 -6.27 -16.05 -12.00
N ARG A 193 -5.12 -15.71 -11.40
CA ARG A 193 -4.12 -14.84 -12.04
C ARG A 193 -3.69 -15.39 -13.40
N ARG A 194 -3.31 -16.66 -13.47
CA ARG A 194 -2.86 -17.30 -14.72
C ARG A 194 -3.94 -17.36 -15.78
N GLU A 195 -5.19 -17.53 -15.40
CA GLU A 195 -6.33 -17.58 -16.32
C GLU A 195 -6.61 -16.22 -16.92
N VAL A 196 -6.53 -15.16 -16.11
CA VAL A 196 -6.85 -13.79 -16.56
C VAL A 196 -5.70 -13.17 -17.35
N GLU A 197 -4.44 -13.57 -17.07
CA GLU A 197 -3.24 -13.10 -17.79
C GLU A 197 -2.93 -13.90 -19.07
N ALA A 198 -3.69 -14.96 -19.40
CA ALA A 198 -3.46 -15.81 -20.58
C ALA A 198 -4.12 -15.23 -21.84
#